data_e6f31c01785cfab6d888bf96b72d6dcc
#
_entry.id   e6f31c01785cfab6d888bf96b72d6dcc
#
_cell.length_a   1.000
_cell.length_b   1.000
_cell.length_c   1.000
_cell.angle_alpha   90.00
_cell.angle_beta   90.00
_cell.angle_gamma   90.00
#
_symmetry.space_group_name_H-M   'P 1'
#
loop_
_entity.id
_entity.type
_entity.pdbx_description
1 polymer ?
#
loop_
_entity_poly.entity_id
_entity_poly.type
_entity_poly.pdbx_seq_one_letter_code
_entity_poly.pdbx_strand_id
1 'polypeptide(L)'
;TQIIKVYDEVKPVVTGDPAKFCIREGADCLANIKMVVTGKDNCTNEVTLETQYLMIAPFQTLNTGSMILYATPRWSTKALGNGQFEINVSNLPQGKHDLIVVVRDECGNLSDATRIPFTVEDCKAPAPICINGLSTELMPDGAGAGMMTVWASDFVASKIYDCNGQGTETNAAGAKLVTKYSINRVGSPVVEAQTSLALTCADAGKNILVELHAWDNAGNHDFCV
;
A
#
# COMPACT_ATOMS: atom_id res chain seq x y z
N THR A 1 20.89 58.86 22.40
CA THR A 1 20.06 57.78 21.89
C THR A 1 20.71 56.46 22.33
N GLN A 2 20.01 55.65 23.09
CA GLN A 2 20.45 54.29 23.41
C GLN A 2 19.73 53.33 22.46
N ILE A 3 20.46 52.35 21.91
CA ILE A 3 19.91 51.32 21.04
C ILE A 3 19.96 50.02 21.82
N ILE A 4 18.80 49.37 21.95
CA ILE A 4 18.69 48.01 22.49
C ILE A 4 18.47 47.08 21.30
N LYS A 5 19.28 46.05 21.18
CA LYS A 5 19.11 44.96 20.20
C LYS A 5 18.63 43.73 20.95
N VAL A 6 17.48 43.21 20.54
CA VAL A 6 16.87 41.99 21.10
C VAL A 6 17.11 40.88 20.10
N TYR A 7 17.52 39.72 20.59
CA TYR A 7 17.76 38.51 19.80
C TYR A 7 16.82 37.43 20.29
N ASP A 8 16.33 36.64 19.38
CA ASP A 8 15.71 35.36 19.66
C ASP A 8 16.70 34.23 19.33
N GLU A 9 16.97 33.37 20.29
CA GLU A 9 17.87 32.21 20.16
C GLU A 9 17.08 30.88 20.34
N VAL A 10 15.76 30.94 20.47
CA VAL A 10 14.91 29.78 20.63
C VAL A 10 14.63 29.17 19.27
N LYS A 11 14.85 27.87 19.14
CA LYS A 11 14.58 27.14 17.90
C LYS A 11 13.08 26.92 17.69
N PRO A 12 12.56 27.07 16.47
CA PRO A 12 11.19 26.69 16.16
C PRO A 12 11.00 25.17 16.28
N VAL A 13 9.76 24.72 16.44
CA VAL A 13 9.36 23.33 16.58
C VAL A 13 8.50 22.90 15.40
N VAL A 14 8.76 21.71 14.87
CA VAL A 14 7.93 21.09 13.80
C VAL A 14 7.07 20.01 14.37
N THR A 15 5.82 19.95 13.93
CA THR A 15 4.88 18.87 14.23
C THR A 15 4.22 18.37 12.94
N GLY A 16 3.85 17.09 12.92
CA GLY A 16 3.09 16.45 11.85
C GLY A 16 2.60 15.10 12.34
N ASP A 17 1.48 14.66 11.80
CA ASP A 17 0.86 13.39 12.21
C ASP A 17 1.36 12.23 11.35
N PRO A 18 1.54 11.04 11.94
CA PRO A 18 1.75 9.80 11.21
C PRO A 18 0.59 9.55 10.23
N ALA A 19 0.90 9.06 9.03
CA ALA A 19 -0.10 8.87 8.00
C ALA A 19 0.06 7.53 7.28
N LYS A 20 -1.04 7.07 6.66
CA LYS A 20 -1.08 5.93 5.76
C LYS A 20 -1.61 6.37 4.41
N PHE A 21 -0.97 5.89 3.36
CA PHE A 21 -1.33 6.19 1.98
C PHE A 21 -1.45 4.91 1.18
N CYS A 22 -2.40 4.88 0.26
CA CYS A 22 -2.54 3.78 -0.67
C CYS A 22 -1.75 4.07 -1.96
N ILE A 23 -1.22 3.03 -2.58
CA ILE A 23 -0.69 3.14 -3.94
C ILE A 23 -1.81 3.51 -4.91
N ARG A 24 -1.45 4.15 -6.03
CA ARG A 24 -2.42 4.60 -7.03
C ARG A 24 -3.00 3.42 -7.81
N GLU A 25 -4.28 3.52 -8.13
CA GLU A 25 -4.91 2.56 -9.02
C GLU A 25 -4.33 2.61 -10.43
N GLY A 26 -4.12 1.42 -11.02
CA GLY A 26 -3.85 1.24 -12.45
C GLY A 26 -2.49 1.69 -12.95
N ALA A 27 -1.58 2.09 -12.08
CA ALA A 27 -0.25 2.54 -12.47
C ALA A 27 0.85 1.66 -11.82
N ASP A 28 2.02 1.97 -11.98
CA ASP A 28 3.36 1.59 -11.63
C ASP A 28 3.62 1.10 -10.16
N CYS A 29 2.61 0.72 -9.38
CA CYS A 29 2.73 0.31 -7.97
C CYS A 29 3.40 1.37 -7.08
N LEU A 30 3.19 2.65 -7.40
CA LEU A 30 3.74 3.78 -6.69
C LEU A 30 2.62 4.65 -6.10
N ALA A 31 2.93 5.38 -5.03
CA ALA A 31 2.03 6.33 -4.40
C ALA A 31 2.41 7.79 -4.68
N ASN A 32 1.41 8.64 -4.70
CA ASN A 32 1.57 10.08 -4.49
C ASN A 32 1.00 10.39 -3.11
N ILE A 33 1.80 11.02 -2.28
CA ILE A 33 1.40 11.40 -0.93
C ILE A 33 1.26 12.90 -0.81
N LYS A 34 0.42 13.30 0.12
CA LYS A 34 0.20 14.68 0.53
C LYS A 34 0.19 14.73 2.05
N MET A 35 1.15 15.44 2.63
CA MET A 35 1.27 15.63 4.07
C MET A 35 1.20 17.11 4.42
N VAL A 36 0.66 17.43 5.58
CA VAL A 36 0.69 18.78 6.14
C VAL A 36 1.52 18.75 7.41
N VAL A 37 2.48 19.64 7.49
CA VAL A 37 3.33 19.85 8.67
C VAL A 37 3.13 21.25 9.20
N THR A 38 3.33 21.43 10.50
CA THR A 38 3.18 22.72 11.17
C THR A 38 4.47 23.06 11.89
N GLY A 39 5.07 24.19 11.52
CA GLY A 39 6.16 24.83 12.27
C GLY A 39 5.59 25.89 13.21
N LYS A 40 6.12 25.97 14.43
CA LYS A 40 5.77 27.00 15.40
C LYS A 40 7.01 27.53 16.08
N ASP A 41 6.99 28.82 16.34
CA ASP A 41 7.99 29.50 17.11
C ASP A 41 7.37 30.23 18.31
N ASN A 42 8.18 30.61 19.29
CA ASN A 42 7.75 31.31 20.50
C ASN A 42 7.50 32.82 20.30
N CYS A 43 8.22 33.45 19.38
CA CYS A 43 8.14 34.88 19.12
C CYS A 43 7.27 35.22 17.92
N THR A 44 7.21 34.33 16.92
CA THR A 44 6.44 34.53 15.69
C THR A 44 5.83 33.22 15.20
N ASN A 45 4.67 33.28 14.55
CA ASN A 45 4.10 32.13 13.84
C ASN A 45 4.61 32.08 12.38
N GLU A 46 5.45 32.99 11.98
CA GLU A 46 6.03 33.02 10.65
C GLU A 46 7.34 32.25 10.62
N VAL A 47 7.24 31.01 10.18
CA VAL A 47 8.38 30.15 9.92
C VAL A 47 8.44 29.80 8.44
N THR A 48 9.63 29.48 7.95
CA THR A 48 9.87 29.06 6.57
C THR A 48 10.31 27.61 6.52
N LEU A 49 9.82 26.87 5.52
CA LEU A 49 10.23 25.47 5.29
C LEU A 49 11.61 25.47 4.62
N GLU A 50 12.56 24.80 5.22
CA GLU A 50 13.90 24.61 4.68
C GLU A 50 13.95 23.41 3.71
N THR A 51 13.62 23.68 2.45
CA THR A 51 13.50 22.62 1.42
C THR A 51 14.80 21.88 1.15
N GLN A 52 15.96 22.48 1.43
CA GLN A 52 17.27 21.83 1.29
C GLN A 52 17.49 20.67 2.29
N TYR A 53 16.75 20.66 3.40
CA TYR A 53 16.79 19.58 4.40
C TYR A 53 15.59 18.65 4.31
N LEU A 54 14.68 18.89 3.36
CA LEU A 54 13.52 18.07 3.18
C LEU A 54 13.91 16.72 2.55
N MET A 55 13.68 15.63 3.27
CA MET A 55 14.08 14.30 2.83
C MET A 55 13.00 13.26 3.15
N ILE A 56 12.97 12.20 2.35
CA ILE A 56 12.32 10.94 2.73
C ILE A 56 13.40 9.91 2.98
N ALA A 57 13.37 9.35 4.17
CA ALA A 57 14.20 8.20 4.51
C ALA A 57 13.33 6.93 4.40
N PRO A 58 13.71 5.93 3.60
CA PRO A 58 13.07 4.63 3.66
C PRO A 58 13.39 4.01 5.01
N PHE A 59 12.37 3.46 5.66
CA PHE A 59 12.61 2.61 6.81
C PHE A 59 13.38 1.38 6.33
N GLN A 60 14.50 1.05 6.98
CA GLN A 60 15.26 -0.15 6.69
C GLN A 60 14.31 -1.35 6.66
N THR A 61 14.22 -2.01 5.52
CA THR A 61 13.75 -3.39 5.54
C THR A 61 14.75 -4.20 6.33
N LEU A 62 14.30 -4.91 7.35
CA LEU A 62 15.05 -5.53 8.45
C LEU A 62 16.20 -6.47 8.05
N ASN A 63 16.53 -6.66 6.77
CA ASN A 63 17.49 -7.68 6.34
C ASN A 63 18.63 -7.26 5.39
N THR A 64 18.75 -6.01 4.97
CA THR A 64 19.80 -5.70 3.98
C THR A 64 20.72 -4.54 4.28
N GLY A 65 20.57 -3.81 5.37
CA GLY A 65 21.53 -2.77 5.78
C GLY A 65 21.74 -1.60 4.79
N SER A 66 21.01 -1.56 3.69
CA SER A 66 21.14 -0.54 2.65
C SER A 66 20.06 0.52 2.81
N MET A 67 20.48 1.74 3.11
CA MET A 67 19.63 2.92 2.94
C MET A 67 19.50 3.20 1.44
N ILE A 68 18.31 2.98 0.88
CA ILE A 68 17.99 3.44 -0.46
C ILE A 68 17.59 4.91 -0.31
N LEU A 69 18.51 5.81 -0.61
CA LEU A 69 18.17 7.22 -0.80
C LEU A 69 17.47 7.34 -2.14
N TYR A 70 16.22 7.78 -2.14
CA TYR A 70 15.53 8.13 -3.39
C TYR A 70 16.21 9.37 -3.97
N ALA A 71 17.03 9.18 -4.98
CA ALA A 71 17.90 10.21 -5.55
C ALA A 71 17.14 11.42 -6.11
N THR A 72 15.85 11.30 -6.39
CA THR A 72 14.99 12.43 -6.82
C THR A 72 13.50 12.16 -6.56
N PRO A 73 13.01 12.25 -5.33
CA PRO A 73 11.57 12.37 -5.14
C PRO A 73 11.10 13.64 -5.87
N ARG A 74 9.99 13.54 -6.59
CA ARG A 74 9.36 14.72 -7.18
C ARG A 74 8.57 15.42 -6.08
N TRP A 75 9.13 16.49 -5.57
CA TRP A 75 8.57 17.30 -4.50
C TRP A 75 7.82 18.51 -5.03
N SER A 76 6.74 18.84 -4.38
CA SER A 76 6.21 20.19 -4.39
C SER A 76 5.80 20.58 -2.98
N THR A 77 6.06 21.81 -2.61
CA THR A 77 5.71 22.37 -1.31
C THR A 77 4.85 23.61 -1.50
N LYS A 78 3.90 23.81 -0.59
CA LYS A 78 3.03 24.99 -0.60
C LYS A 78 2.84 25.48 0.84
N ALA A 79 3.15 26.75 1.09
CA ALA A 79 2.79 27.41 2.34
C ALA A 79 1.27 27.63 2.39
N LEU A 80 0.66 27.23 3.50
CA LEU A 80 -0.77 27.39 3.76
C LEU A 80 -1.09 28.55 4.69
N GLY A 81 -0.04 29.20 5.25
CA GLY A 81 -0.12 30.23 6.27
C GLY A 81 -0.09 29.65 7.69
N ASN A 82 0.09 30.53 8.68
CA ASN A 82 0.17 30.16 10.09
C ASN A 82 1.18 29.03 10.40
N GLY A 83 2.32 29.05 9.73
CA GLY A 83 3.36 28.03 9.89
C GLY A 83 3.03 26.65 9.31
N GLN A 84 1.94 26.51 8.54
CA GLN A 84 1.56 25.26 7.91
C GLN A 84 2.13 25.14 6.50
N PHE A 85 2.61 23.94 6.17
CA PHE A 85 3.15 23.60 4.87
C PHE A 85 2.56 22.29 4.36
N GLU A 86 2.02 22.34 3.15
CA GLU A 86 1.65 21.15 2.39
C GLU A 86 2.88 20.65 1.64
N ILE A 87 3.18 19.36 1.79
CA ILE A 87 4.29 18.68 1.15
C ILE A 87 3.70 17.54 0.32
N ASN A 88 3.88 17.63 -1.00
CA ASN A 88 3.47 16.58 -1.92
C ASN A 88 4.70 15.84 -2.43
N VAL A 89 4.66 14.52 -2.43
CA VAL A 89 5.72 13.67 -2.97
C VAL A 89 5.13 12.64 -3.91
N SER A 90 5.72 12.49 -5.09
CA SER A 90 5.26 11.56 -6.12
C SER A 90 6.20 10.37 -6.25
N ASN A 91 5.64 9.26 -6.75
CA ASN A 91 6.37 8.04 -7.13
C ASN A 91 7.07 7.35 -5.95
N LEU A 92 6.40 7.27 -4.82
CA LEU A 92 6.89 6.53 -3.66
C LEU A 92 6.51 5.04 -3.75
N PRO A 93 7.47 4.15 -3.57
CA PRO A 93 7.19 2.72 -3.48
C PRO A 93 6.49 2.37 -2.18
N GLN A 94 5.87 1.19 -2.16
CA GLN A 94 5.30 0.60 -0.98
C GLN A 94 6.34 0.41 0.12
N GLY A 95 5.96 0.68 1.37
CA GLY A 95 6.80 0.51 2.55
C GLY A 95 6.57 1.56 3.62
N LYS A 96 7.41 1.49 4.65
CA LYS A 96 7.44 2.47 5.74
C LYS A 96 8.50 3.52 5.42
N HIS A 97 8.14 4.77 5.64
CA HIS A 97 8.96 5.92 5.32
C HIS A 97 8.91 6.95 6.45
N ASP A 98 9.93 7.80 6.52
CA ASP A 98 9.97 8.99 7.36
C ASP A 98 10.09 10.24 6.48
N LEU A 99 9.20 11.19 6.66
CA LEU A 99 9.39 12.55 6.16
C LEU A 99 10.23 13.32 7.17
N ILE A 100 11.37 13.84 6.73
CA ILE A 100 12.28 14.64 7.57
C ILE A 100 12.10 16.10 7.19
N VAL A 101 11.80 16.93 8.18
CA VAL A 101 11.45 18.34 8.01
C VAL A 101 12.25 19.20 8.94
N VAL A 102 12.72 20.34 8.42
CA VAL A 102 13.35 21.42 9.16
C VAL A 102 12.68 22.72 8.76
N VAL A 103 12.42 23.60 9.72
CA VAL A 103 11.92 24.96 9.49
C VAL A 103 12.89 25.98 10.07
N ARG A 104 12.82 27.21 9.59
CA ARG A 104 13.57 28.38 10.06
C ARG A 104 12.61 29.47 10.51
N ASP A 105 12.89 30.09 11.66
CA ASP A 105 12.18 31.28 12.10
C ASP A 105 12.68 32.58 11.41
N GLU A 106 12.05 33.69 11.71
CA GLU A 106 12.47 35.01 11.18
C GLU A 106 13.82 35.52 11.75
N CYS A 107 14.23 35.01 12.92
CA CYS A 107 15.51 35.35 13.54
C CYS A 107 16.68 34.53 12.97
N GLY A 108 16.39 33.49 12.17
CA GLY A 108 17.37 32.66 11.50
C GLY A 108 17.67 31.34 12.22
N ASN A 109 16.98 31.02 13.34
CA ASN A 109 17.18 29.76 14.04
C ASN A 109 16.54 28.62 13.28
N LEU A 110 17.25 27.49 13.18
CA LEU A 110 16.74 26.25 12.57
C LEU A 110 16.13 25.34 13.63
N SER A 111 15.01 24.73 13.32
CA SER A 111 14.49 23.61 14.12
C SER A 111 15.44 22.43 14.11
N ASP A 112 15.29 21.54 15.08
CA ASP A 112 15.86 20.19 14.96
C ASP A 112 15.13 19.43 13.83
N ALA A 113 15.83 18.50 13.20
CA ALA A 113 15.25 17.68 12.13
C ALA A 113 14.16 16.76 12.70
N THR A 114 12.92 17.02 12.37
CA THR A 114 11.77 16.25 12.84
C THR A 114 11.44 15.14 11.86
N ARG A 115 11.30 13.91 12.38
CA ARG A 115 10.88 12.72 11.62
C ARG A 115 9.39 12.48 11.82
N ILE A 116 8.67 12.41 10.72
CA ILE A 116 7.23 12.14 10.68
C ILE A 116 7.04 10.82 9.93
N PRO A 117 6.70 9.72 10.64
CA PRO A 117 6.57 8.42 10.02
C PRO A 117 5.29 8.34 9.19
N PHE A 118 5.37 7.67 8.04
CA PHE A 118 4.21 7.31 7.23
C PHE A 118 4.42 5.97 6.54
N THR A 119 3.31 5.37 6.08
CA THR A 119 3.34 4.08 5.38
C THR A 119 2.63 4.21 4.05
N VAL A 120 3.21 3.62 3.01
CA VAL A 120 2.58 3.40 1.71
C VAL A 120 2.19 1.93 1.61
N GLU A 121 0.90 1.66 1.46
CA GLU A 121 0.33 0.30 1.45
C GLU A 121 -0.41 0.04 0.14
N ASP A 122 -0.52 -1.22 -0.23
CA ASP A 122 -1.50 -1.66 -1.23
C ASP A 122 -2.86 -1.83 -0.55
N CYS A 123 -3.84 -1.05 -0.99
CA CYS A 123 -5.19 -1.08 -0.46
C CYS A 123 -6.19 -1.64 -1.48
N LYS A 124 -5.69 -2.12 -2.62
CA LYS A 124 -6.52 -2.61 -3.71
C LYS A 124 -6.49 -4.13 -3.73
N ALA A 125 -7.66 -4.72 -3.90
CA ALA A 125 -7.77 -6.15 -4.14
C ALA A 125 -7.43 -6.51 -5.60
N PRO A 126 -6.80 -7.66 -5.85
CA PRO A 126 -6.65 -8.21 -7.20
C PRO A 126 -8.04 -8.52 -7.80
N ALA A 127 -8.25 -8.23 -9.08
CA ALA A 127 -9.53 -8.42 -9.77
C ALA A 127 -9.51 -9.71 -10.60
N PRO A 128 -10.14 -10.82 -10.14
CA PRO A 128 -10.18 -12.08 -10.87
C PRO A 128 -11.16 -12.02 -12.03
N ILE A 129 -10.82 -12.78 -13.09
CA ILE A 129 -11.71 -13.08 -14.21
C ILE A 129 -11.90 -14.58 -14.24
N CYS A 130 -13.15 -15.03 -14.09
CA CYS A 130 -13.50 -16.43 -13.99
C CYS A 130 -13.84 -17.06 -15.36
N ILE A 131 -13.51 -18.34 -15.47
CA ILE A 131 -14.09 -19.24 -16.47
C ILE A 131 -15.48 -19.68 -15.97
N ASN A 132 -16.49 -19.47 -16.78
CA ASN A 132 -17.86 -19.93 -16.48
C ASN A 132 -18.17 -21.24 -17.18
N GLY A 133 -18.98 -22.09 -16.55
CA GLY A 133 -19.54 -23.27 -17.18
C GLY A 133 -18.57 -24.46 -17.28
N LEU A 134 -17.73 -24.68 -16.26
CA LEU A 134 -16.93 -25.89 -16.13
C LEU A 134 -17.84 -27.11 -15.90
N SER A 135 -17.74 -28.11 -16.77
CA SER A 135 -18.40 -29.41 -16.60
C SER A 135 -17.38 -30.47 -16.22
N THR A 136 -17.71 -31.32 -15.24
CA THR A 136 -16.84 -32.39 -14.78
C THR A 136 -17.63 -33.66 -14.48
N GLU A 137 -16.96 -34.78 -14.48
CA GLU A 137 -17.52 -36.09 -14.15
C GLU A 137 -17.00 -36.57 -12.80
N LEU A 138 -17.86 -37.20 -12.01
CA LEU A 138 -17.45 -37.83 -10.77
C LEU A 138 -16.76 -39.17 -11.07
N MET A 139 -15.60 -39.38 -10.47
CA MET A 139 -14.84 -40.63 -10.59
C MET A 139 -15.03 -41.47 -9.35
N PRO A 140 -15.00 -42.83 -9.48
CA PRO A 140 -15.06 -43.71 -8.33
C PRO A 140 -13.92 -43.40 -7.35
N ASP A 141 -14.27 -43.27 -6.06
CA ASP A 141 -13.32 -42.97 -4.99
C ASP A 141 -12.61 -44.23 -4.41
N GLY A 142 -12.82 -45.39 -4.99
CA GLY A 142 -12.31 -46.65 -4.51
C GLY A 142 -13.19 -47.33 -3.43
N ALA A 143 -14.10 -46.59 -2.82
CA ALA A 143 -15.09 -47.07 -1.84
C ALA A 143 -16.49 -47.25 -2.45
N GLY A 144 -16.65 -47.04 -3.77
CA GLY A 144 -17.91 -47.16 -4.50
C GLY A 144 -18.74 -45.87 -4.54
N ALA A 145 -18.27 -44.79 -3.99
CA ALA A 145 -18.84 -43.46 -4.13
C ALA A 145 -18.18 -42.71 -5.29
N GLY A 146 -18.88 -41.72 -5.85
CA GLY A 146 -18.28 -40.77 -6.85
C GLY A 146 -17.78 -39.53 -6.20
N MET A 147 -16.54 -39.14 -6.52
CA MET A 147 -15.93 -37.90 -6.05
C MET A 147 -15.12 -37.22 -7.15
N MET A 148 -15.08 -35.89 -7.12
CA MET A 148 -14.19 -35.05 -7.94
C MET A 148 -13.76 -33.85 -7.13
N THR A 149 -12.48 -33.50 -7.25
CA THR A 149 -11.95 -32.26 -6.64
C THR A 149 -11.68 -31.28 -7.75
N VAL A 150 -12.23 -30.06 -7.60
CA VAL A 150 -11.94 -28.93 -8.46
C VAL A 150 -11.06 -27.94 -7.68
N TRP A 151 -10.12 -27.33 -8.36
CA TRP A 151 -9.18 -26.39 -7.75
C TRP A 151 -9.55 -24.95 -8.11
N ALA A 152 -9.27 -24.03 -7.23
CA ALA A 152 -9.47 -22.59 -7.49
C ALA A 152 -8.81 -22.15 -8.80
N SER A 153 -7.61 -22.66 -9.10
CA SER A 153 -6.86 -22.35 -10.32
C SER A 153 -7.56 -22.76 -11.61
N ASP A 154 -8.46 -23.78 -11.55
CA ASP A 154 -9.17 -24.27 -12.73
C ASP A 154 -10.19 -23.25 -13.27
N PHE A 155 -10.56 -22.29 -12.45
CA PHE A 155 -11.54 -21.25 -12.78
C PHE A 155 -10.91 -19.90 -13.19
N VAL A 156 -9.59 -19.77 -13.14
CA VAL A 156 -8.90 -18.52 -13.52
C VAL A 156 -8.82 -18.43 -15.03
N ALA A 157 -9.50 -17.43 -15.63
CA ALA A 157 -9.55 -17.24 -17.09
C ALA A 157 -8.30 -16.59 -17.65
N SER A 158 -7.60 -15.77 -16.87
CA SER A 158 -6.43 -15.02 -17.31
C SER A 158 -5.49 -14.72 -16.15
N LYS A 159 -4.22 -14.42 -16.48
CA LYS A 159 -3.25 -13.93 -15.49
C LYS A 159 -3.76 -12.67 -14.80
N ILE A 160 -3.67 -12.64 -13.50
CA ILE A 160 -4.05 -11.52 -12.64
C ILE A 160 -2.77 -10.92 -12.07
N TYR A 161 -2.63 -9.61 -12.14
CA TYR A 161 -1.48 -8.89 -11.60
C TYR A 161 -1.93 -7.89 -10.55
N ASP A 162 -1.18 -7.83 -9.47
CA ASP A 162 -1.41 -6.95 -8.35
C ASP A 162 -0.08 -6.46 -7.78
N CYS A 163 -0.04 -5.29 -7.13
CA CYS A 163 1.20 -4.74 -6.61
C CYS A 163 1.80 -5.59 -5.48
N ASN A 164 0.97 -6.35 -4.79
CA ASN A 164 1.34 -7.32 -3.76
C ASN A 164 1.15 -8.78 -4.18
N GLY A 165 1.09 -9.09 -5.46
CA GLY A 165 1.05 -10.46 -5.95
C GLY A 165 2.25 -11.29 -5.48
N GLN A 166 2.08 -12.61 -5.39
CA GLN A 166 3.08 -13.54 -4.81
C GLN A 166 4.09 -14.05 -5.84
N GLY A 167 3.72 -14.02 -7.14
CA GLY A 167 4.55 -14.55 -8.21
C GLY A 167 5.80 -13.74 -8.47
N THR A 168 6.73 -14.35 -9.19
CA THR A 168 7.97 -13.70 -9.64
C THR A 168 7.81 -12.97 -10.98
N GLU A 169 6.77 -13.33 -11.75
CA GLU A 169 6.44 -12.67 -13.01
C GLU A 169 5.84 -11.29 -12.72
N THR A 170 6.28 -10.29 -13.47
CA THR A 170 5.75 -8.92 -13.38
C THR A 170 5.23 -8.46 -14.73
N ASN A 171 4.21 -7.61 -14.71
CA ASN A 171 3.75 -6.91 -15.90
C ASN A 171 4.60 -5.65 -16.18
N ALA A 172 4.29 -4.94 -17.24
CA ALA A 172 5.01 -3.71 -17.64
C ALA A 172 4.90 -2.57 -16.58
N ALA A 173 3.90 -2.61 -15.73
CA ALA A 173 3.70 -1.64 -14.63
C ALA A 173 4.40 -2.05 -13.32
N GLY A 174 5.11 -3.18 -13.29
CA GLY A 174 5.79 -3.68 -12.10
C GLY A 174 4.89 -4.45 -11.13
N ALA A 175 3.60 -4.62 -11.44
CA ALA A 175 2.72 -5.46 -10.65
C ALA A 175 3.06 -6.94 -10.83
N LYS A 176 3.00 -7.71 -9.74
CA LYS A 176 3.38 -9.13 -9.67
C LYS A 176 2.20 -10.03 -9.97
N LEU A 177 2.47 -11.19 -10.55
CA LEU A 177 1.46 -12.22 -10.76
C LEU A 177 0.83 -12.66 -9.43
N VAL A 178 -0.49 -12.69 -9.38
CA VAL A 178 -1.25 -13.29 -8.29
C VAL A 178 -1.27 -14.81 -8.49
N THR A 179 -0.90 -15.55 -7.46
CA THR A 179 -0.86 -17.02 -7.48
C THR A 179 -1.64 -17.64 -6.33
N LYS A 180 -2.22 -16.83 -5.47
CA LYS A 180 -2.98 -17.28 -4.30
C LYS A 180 -4.47 -17.16 -4.55
N TYR A 181 -5.12 -18.30 -4.64
CA TYR A 181 -6.54 -18.41 -4.92
C TYR A 181 -7.22 -19.31 -3.90
N SER A 182 -8.46 -18.98 -3.55
CA SER A 182 -9.35 -19.87 -2.79
C SER A 182 -10.69 -20.00 -3.48
N ILE A 183 -11.41 -21.08 -3.16
CA ILE A 183 -12.71 -21.41 -3.75
C ILE A 183 -13.68 -21.85 -2.67
N ASN A 184 -14.91 -21.34 -2.70
CA ASN A 184 -16.00 -21.77 -1.84
C ASN A 184 -17.31 -21.84 -2.61
N ARG A 185 -18.29 -22.55 -2.06
CA ARG A 185 -19.66 -22.49 -2.58
C ARG A 185 -20.26 -21.13 -2.23
N VAL A 186 -21.04 -20.58 -3.14
CA VAL A 186 -21.77 -19.31 -2.88
C VAL A 186 -22.58 -19.44 -1.58
N GLY A 187 -22.41 -18.43 -0.71
CA GLY A 187 -23.07 -18.39 0.60
C GLY A 187 -22.38 -19.18 1.72
N SER A 188 -21.24 -19.82 1.43
CA SER A 188 -20.39 -20.44 2.45
C SER A 188 -19.34 -19.41 2.96
N PRO A 189 -18.81 -19.59 4.19
CA PRO A 189 -17.73 -18.72 4.67
C PRO A 189 -16.50 -18.77 3.75
N VAL A 190 -15.91 -17.61 3.51
CA VAL A 190 -14.68 -17.48 2.73
C VAL A 190 -13.49 -17.90 3.59
N VAL A 191 -12.73 -18.88 3.11
CA VAL A 191 -11.53 -19.40 3.77
C VAL A 191 -10.34 -19.27 2.83
N GLU A 192 -9.41 -18.40 3.14
CA GLU A 192 -8.23 -18.10 2.32
C GLU A 192 -7.38 -19.35 1.98
N ALA A 193 -7.30 -20.31 2.92
CA ALA A 193 -6.54 -21.55 2.74
C ALA A 193 -7.29 -22.63 1.94
N GLN A 194 -8.57 -22.43 1.61
CA GLN A 194 -9.37 -23.41 0.88
C GLN A 194 -9.12 -23.30 -0.62
N THR A 195 -8.12 -23.99 -1.12
CA THR A 195 -7.71 -23.95 -2.53
C THR A 195 -8.48 -24.90 -3.44
N SER A 196 -9.31 -25.78 -2.89
CA SER A 196 -10.08 -26.77 -3.63
C SER A 196 -11.45 -27.04 -3.02
N LEU A 197 -12.35 -27.60 -3.82
CA LEU A 197 -13.68 -27.99 -3.44
C LEU A 197 -13.96 -29.44 -3.89
N ALA A 198 -14.36 -30.28 -2.95
CA ALA A 198 -14.80 -31.64 -3.27
C ALA A 198 -16.27 -31.62 -3.73
N LEU A 199 -16.53 -32.25 -4.86
CA LEU A 199 -17.84 -32.54 -5.41
C LEU A 199 -18.13 -34.02 -5.20
N THR A 200 -19.37 -34.36 -4.82
CA THR A 200 -19.78 -35.71 -4.46
C THR A 200 -21.04 -36.12 -5.22
N CYS A 201 -21.50 -37.35 -5.04
CA CYS A 201 -22.76 -37.83 -5.61
C CYS A 201 -23.97 -36.96 -5.23
N ALA A 202 -23.90 -36.21 -4.11
CA ALA A 202 -24.95 -35.30 -3.72
C ALA A 202 -25.03 -34.07 -4.66
N ASP A 203 -23.97 -33.78 -5.41
CA ASP A 203 -23.85 -32.65 -6.36
C ASP A 203 -24.21 -33.07 -7.80
N ALA A 204 -24.34 -34.38 -8.06
CA ALA A 204 -24.58 -34.90 -9.39
C ALA A 204 -25.88 -34.34 -10.00
N GLY A 205 -25.81 -33.90 -11.25
CA GLY A 205 -26.93 -33.30 -11.97
C GLY A 205 -27.35 -31.89 -11.52
N LYS A 206 -26.58 -31.26 -10.65
CA LYS A 206 -26.83 -29.91 -10.17
C LYS A 206 -25.85 -28.91 -10.74
N ASN A 207 -26.29 -27.67 -10.91
CA ASN A 207 -25.41 -26.51 -11.13
C ASN A 207 -24.94 -26.02 -9.77
N ILE A 208 -23.63 -26.11 -9.55
CA ILE A 208 -22.99 -25.61 -8.31
C ILE A 208 -22.39 -24.27 -8.57
N LEU A 209 -22.87 -23.25 -7.86
CA LEU A 209 -22.30 -21.91 -7.90
C LEU A 209 -21.12 -21.84 -6.92
N VAL A 210 -20.00 -21.37 -7.42
CA VAL A 210 -18.77 -21.20 -6.64
C VAL A 210 -18.24 -19.77 -6.76
N GLU A 211 -17.60 -19.30 -5.71
CA GLU A 211 -16.84 -18.06 -5.68
C GLU A 211 -15.35 -18.39 -5.76
N LEU A 212 -14.68 -17.83 -6.76
CA LEU A 212 -13.23 -17.83 -6.86
C LEU A 212 -12.69 -16.54 -6.29
N HIS A 213 -11.90 -16.59 -5.24
CA HIS A 213 -11.24 -15.45 -4.64
C HIS A 213 -9.77 -15.40 -5.06
N ALA A 214 -9.29 -14.22 -5.46
CA ALA A 214 -7.89 -13.94 -5.68
C ALA A 214 -7.36 -13.08 -4.52
N TRP A 215 -6.22 -13.44 -3.96
CA TRP A 215 -5.64 -12.81 -2.77
C TRP A 215 -4.29 -12.19 -3.07
N ASP A 216 -4.00 -11.04 -2.49
CA ASP A 216 -2.67 -10.46 -2.44
C ASP A 216 -1.92 -10.83 -1.14
N ASN A 217 -0.68 -10.33 -0.98
CA ASN A 217 0.11 -10.52 0.24
C ASN A 217 -0.30 -9.58 1.39
N ALA A 218 -1.09 -8.54 1.11
CA ALA A 218 -1.62 -7.65 2.14
C ALA A 218 -2.92 -8.20 2.75
N GLY A 219 -3.49 -9.26 2.17
CA GLY A 219 -4.77 -9.86 2.56
C GLY A 219 -5.98 -9.21 1.89
N ASN A 220 -5.75 -8.33 0.90
CA ASN A 220 -6.86 -7.83 0.09
C ASN A 220 -7.29 -8.94 -0.87
N HIS A 221 -8.60 -9.07 -1.07
CA HIS A 221 -9.14 -10.03 -2.03
C HIS A 221 -10.42 -9.53 -2.68
N ASP A 222 -10.65 -9.99 -3.88
CA ASP A 222 -11.92 -9.84 -4.60
C ASP A 222 -12.27 -11.18 -5.25
N PHE A 223 -13.50 -11.32 -5.73
CA PHE A 223 -14.00 -12.60 -6.22
C PHE A 223 -14.83 -12.46 -7.50
N CYS A 224 -14.99 -13.58 -8.18
CA CYS A 224 -15.96 -13.78 -9.25
C CYS A 224 -16.75 -15.07 -9.01
N VAL A 225 -17.98 -15.16 -9.58
CA VAL A 225 -18.91 -16.29 -9.45
C VAL A 225 -19.06 -16.99 -10.78
#